data_a9c9b92780c5e3044d958fadb0590558
#
_entry.id   a9c9b92780c5e3044d958fadb0590558
#
_cell.length_a   1.000
_cell.length_b   1.000
_cell.length_c   1.000
_cell.angle_alpha   90.00
_cell.angle_beta   90.00
_cell.angle_gamma   90.00
#
_symmetry.space_group_name_H-M   'P 1'
#
loop_
_entity.id
_entity.type
_entity.pdbx_description
1 polymer ?
#
loop_
_entity_poly.entity_id
_entity_poly.type
_entity_poly.pdbx_seq_one_letter_code
_entity_poly.pdbx_strand_id
1 'polypeptide(L)'
;MTTGAYAVVINPKTGGVYATAGVNRDNETGKTTPDALSTVNQANVVGSVVKPAMITTGFLNGTITAENNTITDQPITVAGTATKSSWFNRNGSGSMPLTADTALMVSSNSYVMQLMLKMGGLNYFPGMSLGALPTSVFQTMRDGIARFGLGVKTGIDLPGEITGVKGSTTREDIGKALDESFGQYDTFTTMQLAQYAATVANGGYRVRPHIVASIEQRDEANRVKTQTTVPTEVLGTVGWTEAERNLIWKGMEEVVHSSSGYATGTRMKNVQPGIYAKTGTAETTTNGVSTYTSSLISFVPNSDVAVAIVVPSVYESDENVNQQIAIQIYEAFWKDVQDSGSATK
;
A
#
# COMPACT_ATOMS: atom_id res chain seq x y z
N MET A 1 3.07 -11.78 19.28
CA MET A 1 3.45 -10.41 19.69
C MET A 1 4.08 -9.71 18.51
N THR A 2 3.76 -8.43 18.29
CA THR A 2 4.35 -7.67 17.19
C THR A 2 5.85 -7.54 17.36
N THR A 3 6.60 -7.61 16.25
CA THR A 3 8.05 -7.38 16.23
C THR A 3 8.39 -5.90 16.04
N GLY A 4 7.41 -5.05 15.75
CA GLY A 4 7.57 -3.62 15.57
C GLY A 4 6.30 -2.94 15.06
N ALA A 5 6.39 -1.62 14.89
CA ALA A 5 5.38 -0.80 14.24
C ALA A 5 6.08 0.39 13.56
N TYR A 6 5.71 0.68 12.33
CA TYR A 6 6.34 1.68 11.49
C TYR A 6 5.28 2.55 10.82
N ALA A 7 5.47 3.86 10.83
CA ALA A 7 4.57 4.81 10.19
C ALA A 7 5.34 5.96 9.52
N VAL A 8 4.81 6.44 8.42
CA VAL A 8 5.31 7.62 7.69
C VAL A 8 4.12 8.50 7.33
N VAL A 9 4.25 9.79 7.60
CA VAL A 9 3.32 10.85 7.22
C VAL A 9 4.02 11.76 6.22
N ILE A 10 3.44 11.93 5.03
CA ILE A 10 4.09 12.61 3.90
C ILE A 10 3.14 13.60 3.24
N ASN A 11 3.70 14.71 2.74
CA ASN A 11 2.99 15.62 1.85
C ASN A 11 2.94 15.04 0.44
N PRO A 12 1.76 14.68 -0.09
CA PRO A 12 1.66 14.07 -1.42
C PRO A 12 2.02 15.01 -2.58
N LYS A 13 1.97 16.33 -2.36
CA LYS A 13 2.26 17.32 -3.41
C LYS A 13 3.75 17.59 -3.55
N THR A 14 4.47 17.63 -2.42
CA THR A 14 5.88 18.03 -2.39
C THR A 14 6.86 16.87 -2.16
N GLY A 15 6.42 15.79 -1.52
CA GLY A 15 7.27 14.73 -1.03
C GLY A 15 7.87 15.00 0.36
N GLY A 16 7.60 16.17 0.97
CA GLY A 16 8.07 16.50 2.31
C GLY A 16 7.52 15.51 3.35
N VAL A 17 8.41 14.86 4.10
CA VAL A 17 8.04 13.92 5.16
C VAL A 17 7.78 14.70 6.44
N TYR A 18 6.54 14.73 6.89
CA TYR A 18 6.16 15.40 8.15
C TYR A 18 6.64 14.62 9.37
N ALA A 19 6.52 13.29 9.31
CA ALA A 19 6.95 12.41 10.37
C ALA A 19 7.34 11.03 9.83
N THR A 20 8.36 10.45 10.42
CA THR A 20 8.72 9.04 10.26
C THR A 20 8.96 8.47 11.65
N ALA A 21 8.28 7.39 11.98
CA ALA A 21 8.37 6.74 13.27
C ALA A 21 8.52 5.22 13.10
N GLY A 22 9.38 4.63 13.89
CA GLY A 22 9.56 3.19 13.98
C GLY A 22 9.84 2.78 15.40
N VAL A 23 9.30 1.63 15.77
CA VAL A 23 9.59 0.97 17.04
C VAL A 23 9.86 -0.49 16.76
N ASN A 24 11.02 -0.98 17.13
CA ASN A 24 11.33 -2.40 17.16
C ASN A 24 11.01 -2.98 18.51
N ARG A 25 10.53 -4.21 18.56
CA ARG A 25 10.24 -4.93 19.80
C ARG A 25 11.01 -6.24 19.83
N ASP A 26 11.75 -6.44 20.88
CA ASP A 26 12.39 -7.70 21.20
C ASP A 26 11.32 -8.69 21.70
N ASN A 27 11.23 -9.85 21.06
CA ASN A 27 10.18 -10.84 21.33
C ASN A 27 10.40 -11.63 22.63
N GLU A 28 11.65 -11.70 23.12
CA GLU A 28 12.00 -12.43 24.35
C GLU A 28 11.75 -11.55 25.58
N THR A 29 12.24 -10.32 25.53
CA THR A 29 12.16 -9.39 26.66
C THR A 29 10.94 -8.49 26.65
N GLY A 30 10.27 -8.33 25.50
CA GLY A 30 9.19 -7.37 25.27
C GLY A 30 9.66 -5.92 25.22
N LYS A 31 10.96 -5.65 25.33
CA LYS A 31 11.54 -4.31 25.29
C LYS A 31 11.34 -3.67 23.93
N THR A 32 10.92 -2.41 23.92
CA THR A 32 10.79 -1.62 22.70
C THR A 32 11.96 -0.64 22.55
N THR A 33 12.41 -0.45 21.31
CA THR A 33 13.49 0.47 20.96
C THR A 33 13.04 1.33 19.78
N PRO A 34 13.04 2.68 19.89
CA PRO A 34 12.77 3.54 18.76
C PRO A 34 13.78 3.33 17.62
N ASP A 35 13.28 3.17 16.40
CA ASP A 35 14.10 3.02 15.19
C ASP A 35 13.35 3.54 13.95
N ALA A 36 13.39 4.84 13.72
CA ALA A 36 12.74 5.46 12.58
C ALA A 36 13.37 5.04 11.23
N LEU A 37 14.67 4.63 11.22
CA LEU A 37 15.32 4.16 10.00
C LEU A 37 14.76 2.81 9.51
N SER A 38 14.12 2.04 10.37
CA SER A 38 13.40 0.83 9.93
C SER A 38 12.29 1.12 8.93
N THR A 39 11.81 2.36 8.80
CA THR A 39 10.85 2.74 7.76
C THR A 39 11.46 2.71 6.34
N VAL A 40 12.78 2.80 6.20
CA VAL A 40 13.51 2.80 4.90
C VAL A 40 14.35 1.56 4.67
N ASN A 41 14.76 0.84 5.74
CA ASN A 41 15.69 -0.29 5.63
C ASN A 41 15.12 -1.63 6.11
N GLN A 42 13.85 -1.69 6.52
CA GLN A 42 13.13 -2.92 6.81
C GLN A 42 11.95 -3.09 5.85
N ALA A 43 11.88 -4.24 5.19
CA ALA A 43 10.82 -4.57 4.26
C ALA A 43 9.98 -5.75 4.76
N ASN A 44 8.68 -5.69 4.49
CA ASN A 44 7.70 -6.69 4.90
C ASN A 44 6.80 -7.07 3.72
N VAL A 45 6.24 -8.27 3.74
CA VAL A 45 5.06 -8.57 2.91
C VAL A 45 3.91 -7.70 3.42
N VAL A 46 3.22 -7.03 2.51
CA VAL A 46 2.26 -5.98 2.92
C VAL A 46 0.80 -6.33 2.58
N GLY A 47 0.60 -7.42 1.85
CA GLY A 47 -0.74 -7.89 1.48
C GLY A 47 -1.52 -6.89 0.64
N SER A 48 -2.80 -6.85 0.88
CA SER A 48 -3.80 -6.19 0.03
C SER A 48 -3.64 -4.69 -0.19
N VAL A 49 -2.71 -4.00 0.46
CA VAL A 49 -2.41 -2.58 0.15
C VAL A 49 -1.86 -2.40 -1.26
N VAL A 50 -1.30 -3.44 -1.90
CA VAL A 50 -0.81 -3.36 -3.29
C VAL A 50 -1.93 -3.32 -4.33
N LYS A 51 -3.16 -3.70 -3.98
CA LYS A 51 -4.27 -3.89 -4.93
C LYS A 51 -4.63 -2.65 -5.75
N PRO A 52 -4.66 -1.41 -5.21
CA PRO A 52 -4.85 -0.23 -6.05
C PRO A 52 -3.83 -0.14 -7.19
N ALA A 53 -2.54 -0.39 -6.91
CA ALA A 53 -1.49 -0.39 -7.93
C ALA A 53 -1.61 -1.60 -8.88
N MET A 54 -2.00 -2.76 -8.37
CA MET A 54 -2.19 -3.97 -9.18
C MET A 54 -3.36 -3.83 -10.16
N ILE A 55 -4.50 -3.29 -9.71
CA ILE A 55 -5.65 -3.03 -10.59
C ILE A 55 -5.29 -1.96 -11.62
N THR A 56 -4.58 -0.92 -11.21
CA THR A 56 -4.05 0.09 -12.14
C THR A 56 -3.13 -0.55 -13.20
N THR A 57 -2.31 -1.53 -12.83
CA THR A 57 -1.49 -2.28 -13.80
C THR A 57 -2.35 -2.95 -14.86
N GLY A 58 -3.52 -3.50 -14.46
CA GLY A 58 -4.49 -4.08 -15.39
C GLY A 58 -5.09 -3.05 -16.37
N PHE A 59 -5.30 -1.81 -15.94
CA PHE A 59 -5.70 -0.71 -16.83
C PHE A 59 -4.57 -0.33 -17.79
N LEU A 60 -3.38 -0.10 -17.26
CA LEU A 60 -2.23 0.38 -18.04
C LEU A 60 -1.79 -0.58 -19.16
N ASN A 61 -2.01 -1.87 -19.01
CA ASN A 61 -1.69 -2.84 -20.06
C ASN A 61 -2.92 -3.25 -20.90
N GLY A 62 -4.05 -2.58 -20.72
CA GLY A 62 -5.26 -2.79 -21.52
C GLY A 62 -6.01 -4.09 -21.22
N THR A 63 -5.71 -4.78 -20.11
CA THR A 63 -6.40 -6.01 -19.68
C THR A 63 -7.83 -5.74 -19.25
N ILE A 64 -8.05 -4.61 -18.63
CA ILE A 64 -9.35 -4.02 -18.26
C ILE A 64 -9.40 -2.56 -18.66
N THR A 65 -10.59 -1.99 -18.80
CA THR A 65 -10.81 -0.56 -19.04
C THR A 65 -11.75 0.03 -18.00
N ALA A 66 -11.87 1.34 -17.94
CA ALA A 66 -12.81 1.99 -17.04
C ALA A 66 -14.25 1.51 -17.24
N GLU A 67 -14.63 1.18 -18.46
CA GLU A 67 -15.98 0.71 -18.85
C GLU A 67 -16.14 -0.81 -18.74
N ASN A 68 -15.03 -1.57 -18.86
CA ASN A 68 -15.04 -3.03 -18.86
C ASN A 68 -14.00 -3.58 -17.89
N ASN A 69 -14.37 -3.61 -16.60
CA ASN A 69 -13.51 -4.05 -15.50
C ASN A 69 -14.20 -5.01 -14.52
N THR A 70 -15.29 -5.64 -14.95
CA THR A 70 -16.02 -6.58 -14.09
C THR A 70 -15.39 -7.97 -14.15
N ILE A 71 -15.09 -8.53 -12.96
CA ILE A 71 -14.61 -9.91 -12.77
C ILE A 71 -15.42 -10.54 -11.64
N THR A 72 -15.90 -11.78 -11.83
CA THR A 72 -16.65 -12.49 -10.80
C THR A 72 -15.70 -13.02 -9.73
N ASP A 73 -15.91 -12.62 -8.46
CA ASP A 73 -15.20 -13.22 -7.33
C ASP A 73 -15.65 -14.68 -7.14
N GLN A 74 -14.70 -15.57 -7.06
CA GLN A 74 -14.91 -17.00 -6.84
C GLN A 74 -13.62 -17.63 -6.27
N PRO A 75 -13.70 -18.77 -5.57
CA PRO A 75 -12.50 -19.47 -5.15
C PRO A 75 -11.63 -19.84 -6.37
N ILE A 76 -10.33 -19.66 -6.26
CA ILE A 76 -9.36 -19.93 -7.32
C ILE A 76 -8.68 -21.27 -7.03
N THR A 77 -9.01 -22.26 -7.85
CA THR A 77 -8.42 -23.60 -7.79
C THR A 77 -7.59 -23.81 -9.04
N VAL A 78 -6.28 -23.93 -8.88
CA VAL A 78 -5.35 -24.28 -9.95
C VAL A 78 -4.60 -25.56 -9.62
N ALA A 79 -4.23 -26.33 -10.64
CA ALA A 79 -3.54 -27.60 -10.46
C ALA A 79 -2.22 -27.40 -9.72
N GLY A 80 -1.97 -28.24 -8.71
CA GLY A 80 -0.71 -28.25 -7.93
C GLY A 80 -0.64 -27.20 -6.83
N THR A 81 -1.71 -26.44 -6.54
CA THR A 81 -1.75 -25.49 -5.41
C THR A 81 -3.00 -25.67 -4.55
N ALA A 82 -2.94 -25.22 -3.30
CA ALA A 82 -4.13 -25.11 -2.47
C ALA A 82 -5.09 -24.06 -3.05
N THR A 83 -6.40 -24.27 -2.87
CA THR A 83 -7.42 -23.28 -3.25
C THR A 83 -7.17 -21.96 -2.53
N LYS A 84 -7.18 -20.86 -3.29
CA LYS A 84 -7.07 -19.51 -2.79
C LYS A 84 -8.40 -18.79 -2.94
N SER A 85 -8.74 -17.91 -2.02
CA SER A 85 -10.04 -17.22 -2.03
C SER A 85 -9.96 -15.83 -1.43
N SER A 86 -11.00 -15.06 -1.67
CA SER A 86 -11.28 -13.84 -0.89
C SER A 86 -11.78 -14.21 0.50
N TRP A 87 -11.49 -13.39 1.50
CA TRP A 87 -11.83 -13.64 2.91
C TRP A 87 -13.34 -13.87 3.13
N PHE A 88 -14.18 -13.19 2.36
CA PHE A 88 -15.63 -13.27 2.44
C PHE A 88 -16.24 -14.41 1.58
N ASN A 89 -15.44 -15.06 0.72
CA ASN A 89 -15.93 -16.05 -0.25
C ASN A 89 -15.06 -17.33 -0.27
N ARG A 90 -14.85 -17.92 0.89
CA ARG A 90 -13.94 -19.08 1.03
C ARG A 90 -14.46 -20.37 0.37
N ASN A 91 -15.78 -20.54 0.31
CA ASN A 91 -16.44 -21.75 -0.20
C ASN A 91 -17.23 -21.51 -1.49
N GLY A 92 -17.22 -20.32 -2.07
CA GLY A 92 -17.95 -19.97 -3.27
C GLY A 92 -19.39 -19.48 -3.06
N SER A 93 -19.93 -19.55 -1.84
CA SER A 93 -21.30 -19.08 -1.56
C SER A 93 -21.46 -17.56 -1.66
N GLY A 94 -20.36 -16.80 -1.56
CA GLY A 94 -20.29 -15.35 -1.72
C GLY A 94 -19.84 -14.90 -3.11
N SER A 95 -19.89 -15.78 -4.13
CA SER A 95 -19.48 -15.43 -5.49
C SER A 95 -20.39 -14.35 -6.09
N MET A 96 -19.78 -13.26 -6.55
CA MET A 96 -20.48 -12.11 -7.10
C MET A 96 -19.61 -11.35 -8.11
N PRO A 97 -20.23 -10.69 -9.12
CA PRO A 97 -19.49 -9.80 -10.01
C PRO A 97 -19.01 -8.57 -9.24
N LEU A 98 -17.73 -8.22 -9.42
CA LEU A 98 -17.09 -7.05 -8.83
C LEU A 98 -16.48 -6.18 -9.92
N THR A 99 -16.69 -4.89 -9.84
CA THR A 99 -15.94 -3.87 -10.58
C THR A 99 -14.65 -3.52 -9.85
N ALA A 100 -13.73 -2.77 -10.46
CA ALA A 100 -12.44 -2.40 -9.88
C ALA A 100 -12.59 -1.70 -8.52
N ASP A 101 -13.52 -0.77 -8.39
CA ASP A 101 -13.84 -0.05 -7.14
C ASP A 101 -14.40 -1.00 -6.07
N THR A 102 -15.39 -1.81 -6.40
CA THR A 102 -15.98 -2.76 -5.43
C THR A 102 -15.00 -3.87 -5.04
N ALA A 103 -14.12 -4.31 -5.94
CA ALA A 103 -13.05 -5.24 -5.61
C ALA A 103 -12.05 -4.66 -4.60
N LEU A 104 -11.77 -3.36 -4.67
CA LEU A 104 -10.96 -2.65 -3.67
C LEU A 104 -11.69 -2.54 -2.34
N MET A 105 -12.98 -2.16 -2.34
CA MET A 105 -13.81 -2.04 -1.15
C MET A 105 -13.81 -3.33 -0.32
N VAL A 106 -14.12 -4.47 -0.96
CA VAL A 106 -14.18 -5.78 -0.28
C VAL A 106 -12.81 -6.45 -0.16
N SER A 107 -11.78 -5.85 -0.76
CA SER A 107 -10.42 -6.41 -0.79
C SER A 107 -10.35 -7.80 -1.43
N SER A 108 -11.00 -8.00 -2.60
CA SER A 108 -11.04 -9.29 -3.30
C SER A 108 -9.65 -9.77 -3.72
N ASN A 109 -9.24 -10.96 -3.26
CA ASN A 109 -8.05 -11.66 -3.75
C ASN A 109 -8.33 -12.28 -5.11
N SER A 110 -9.53 -12.85 -5.27
CA SER A 110 -9.95 -13.51 -6.50
C SER A 110 -9.91 -12.57 -7.70
N TYR A 111 -10.36 -11.33 -7.53
CA TYR A 111 -10.33 -10.31 -8.58
C TYR A 111 -8.90 -10.10 -9.13
N VAL A 112 -7.94 -9.83 -8.25
CA VAL A 112 -6.56 -9.54 -8.69
C VAL A 112 -5.81 -10.78 -9.18
N MET A 113 -6.11 -11.98 -8.65
CA MET A 113 -5.57 -13.24 -9.19
C MET A 113 -6.07 -13.49 -10.62
N GLN A 114 -7.37 -13.31 -10.88
CA GLN A 114 -7.92 -13.46 -12.22
C GLN A 114 -7.43 -12.35 -13.17
N LEU A 115 -7.29 -11.12 -12.67
CA LEU A 115 -6.70 -10.02 -13.42
C LEU A 115 -5.26 -10.34 -13.83
N MET A 116 -4.44 -10.89 -12.93
CA MET A 116 -3.07 -11.33 -13.21
C MET A 116 -3.05 -12.45 -14.28
N LEU A 117 -3.95 -13.43 -14.20
CA LEU A 117 -4.06 -14.48 -15.23
C LEU A 117 -4.39 -13.86 -16.59
N LYS A 118 -5.31 -12.89 -16.64
CA LYS A 118 -5.67 -12.16 -17.88
C LYS A 118 -4.48 -11.35 -18.42
N MET A 119 -3.69 -10.69 -17.56
CA MET A 119 -2.44 -10.00 -17.95
C MET A 119 -1.44 -10.98 -18.59
N GLY A 120 -1.43 -12.23 -18.14
CA GLY A 120 -0.64 -13.32 -18.74
C GLY A 120 -1.30 -14.02 -19.93
N GLY A 121 -2.44 -13.50 -20.44
CA GLY A 121 -3.15 -14.05 -21.62
C GLY A 121 -4.05 -15.24 -21.31
N LEU A 122 -4.37 -15.51 -20.05
CA LEU A 122 -5.20 -16.66 -19.65
C LEU A 122 -6.52 -16.18 -19.02
N ASN A 123 -7.60 -16.91 -19.34
CA ASN A 123 -8.86 -16.80 -18.60
C ASN A 123 -8.94 -17.91 -17.57
N TYR A 124 -9.36 -17.54 -16.36
CA TYR A 124 -9.52 -18.51 -15.28
C TYR A 124 -10.67 -19.50 -15.54
N PHE A 125 -10.40 -20.76 -15.25
CA PHE A 125 -11.43 -21.81 -15.03
C PHE A 125 -10.96 -22.75 -13.91
N PRO A 126 -11.87 -23.32 -13.11
CA PRO A 126 -11.52 -24.20 -12.00
C PRO A 126 -10.66 -25.39 -12.42
N GLY A 127 -9.58 -25.66 -11.70
CA GLY A 127 -8.66 -26.77 -11.97
C GLY A 127 -7.66 -26.53 -13.09
N MET A 128 -7.60 -25.33 -13.68
CA MET A 128 -6.65 -25.03 -14.75
C MET A 128 -5.19 -25.21 -14.30
N SER A 129 -4.32 -25.55 -15.26
CA SER A 129 -2.87 -25.53 -15.05
C SER A 129 -2.28 -24.15 -15.34
N LEU A 130 -1.28 -23.75 -14.57
CA LEU A 130 -0.48 -22.53 -14.84
C LEU A 130 0.68 -22.77 -15.82
N GLY A 131 0.78 -23.96 -16.41
CA GLY A 131 1.86 -24.29 -17.36
C GLY A 131 1.96 -23.36 -18.57
N ALA A 132 0.85 -22.79 -19.03
CA ALA A 132 0.81 -21.83 -20.13
C ALA A 132 0.99 -20.36 -19.69
N LEU A 133 0.96 -20.06 -18.39
CA LEU A 133 1.17 -18.69 -17.88
C LEU A 133 2.63 -18.28 -18.10
N PRO A 134 2.92 -17.20 -18.83
CA PRO A 134 4.30 -16.76 -19.03
C PRO A 134 4.91 -16.21 -17.74
N THR A 135 6.17 -16.54 -17.47
CA THR A 135 6.89 -16.00 -16.28
C THR A 135 7.09 -14.49 -16.32
N SER A 136 7.01 -13.89 -17.51
CA SER A 136 7.02 -12.42 -17.68
C SER A 136 5.86 -11.71 -16.97
N VAL A 137 4.80 -12.42 -16.55
CA VAL A 137 3.71 -11.82 -15.77
C VAL A 137 4.21 -11.24 -14.45
N PHE A 138 5.24 -11.82 -13.82
CA PHE A 138 5.88 -11.23 -12.65
C PHE A 138 6.46 -9.85 -12.97
N GLN A 139 7.18 -9.73 -14.09
CA GLN A 139 7.76 -8.45 -14.48
C GLN A 139 6.66 -7.43 -14.84
N THR A 140 5.60 -7.85 -15.52
CA THR A 140 4.44 -6.99 -15.80
C THR A 140 3.84 -6.40 -14.52
N MET A 141 3.64 -7.22 -13.49
CA MET A 141 3.14 -6.77 -12.18
C MET A 141 4.13 -5.81 -11.51
N ARG A 142 5.41 -6.17 -11.46
CA ARG A 142 6.49 -5.37 -10.84
C ARG A 142 6.67 -4.02 -11.53
N ASP A 143 6.63 -3.97 -12.86
CA ASP A 143 6.74 -2.72 -13.62
C ASP A 143 5.55 -1.79 -13.34
N GLY A 144 4.35 -2.37 -13.21
CA GLY A 144 3.16 -1.61 -12.88
C GLY A 144 3.22 -0.99 -11.49
N ILE A 145 3.54 -1.79 -10.45
CA ILE A 145 3.62 -1.29 -9.08
C ILE A 145 4.83 -0.35 -8.86
N ALA A 146 5.91 -0.52 -9.63
CA ALA A 146 7.09 0.37 -9.58
C ALA A 146 6.76 1.81 -10.00
N ARG A 147 5.74 2.03 -10.83
CA ARG A 147 5.25 3.38 -11.16
C ARG A 147 4.77 4.15 -9.94
N PHE A 148 4.35 3.44 -8.91
CA PHE A 148 3.96 4.00 -7.61
C PHE A 148 5.10 4.09 -6.59
N GLY A 149 6.28 3.54 -6.88
CA GLY A 149 7.45 3.50 -5.99
C GLY A 149 7.67 2.18 -5.27
N LEU A 150 6.84 1.15 -5.51
CA LEU A 150 7.00 -0.17 -4.88
C LEU A 150 8.10 -0.99 -5.58
N GLY A 151 8.97 -1.62 -4.80
CA GLY A 151 10.07 -2.47 -5.31
C GLY A 151 11.22 -1.72 -6.00
N VAL A 152 11.27 -0.38 -5.86
CA VAL A 152 12.33 0.50 -6.36
C VAL A 152 12.74 1.48 -5.26
N LYS A 153 13.87 2.17 -5.44
CA LYS A 153 14.26 3.23 -4.51
C LYS A 153 13.29 4.40 -4.58
N THR A 154 12.92 4.93 -3.40
CA THR A 154 12.09 6.12 -3.30
C THR A 154 12.88 7.40 -3.57
N GLY A 155 14.20 7.35 -3.32
CA GLY A 155 15.10 8.49 -3.42
C GLY A 155 15.10 9.39 -2.19
N ILE A 156 14.56 8.90 -1.05
CA ILE A 156 14.61 9.62 0.23
C ILE A 156 16.04 10.02 0.60
N ASP A 157 16.21 11.19 1.20
CA ASP A 157 17.48 11.73 1.69
C ASP A 157 17.92 11.14 3.04
N LEU A 158 17.60 9.85 3.27
CA LEU A 158 18.05 9.07 4.42
C LEU A 158 19.00 7.94 4.01
N PRO A 159 19.98 7.59 4.86
CA PRO A 159 20.92 6.50 4.56
C PRO A 159 20.23 5.12 4.70
N GLY A 160 20.81 4.13 4.02
CA GLY A 160 20.45 2.73 4.21
C GLY A 160 19.14 2.29 3.52
N GLU A 161 18.57 3.12 2.63
CA GLU A 161 17.37 2.74 1.88
C GLU A 161 17.56 1.44 1.11
N ILE A 162 16.58 0.52 1.24
CA ILE A 162 16.48 -0.72 0.47
C ILE A 162 15.27 -0.71 -0.46
N THR A 163 15.27 -1.61 -1.46
CA THR A 163 14.14 -1.75 -2.41
C THR A 163 13.16 -2.84 -2.04
N GLY A 164 13.36 -3.50 -0.90
CA GLY A 164 12.65 -4.73 -0.55
C GLY A 164 13.29 -5.96 -1.19
N VAL A 165 12.67 -7.11 -0.98
CA VAL A 165 13.10 -8.40 -1.52
C VAL A 165 12.11 -8.85 -2.58
N LYS A 166 12.60 -9.17 -3.76
CA LYS A 166 11.81 -9.73 -4.86
C LYS A 166 11.93 -11.25 -4.83
N GLY A 167 10.79 -11.94 -4.85
CA GLY A 167 10.73 -13.38 -4.94
C GLY A 167 11.22 -13.92 -6.30
N SER A 168 11.46 -15.22 -6.35
CA SER A 168 11.84 -15.93 -7.57
C SER A 168 10.76 -15.86 -8.66
N THR A 169 11.18 -15.85 -9.92
CA THR A 169 10.28 -15.79 -11.08
C THR A 169 10.53 -16.97 -12.03
N THR A 170 11.06 -18.07 -11.52
CA THR A 170 11.29 -19.27 -12.31
C THR A 170 9.98 -19.95 -12.69
N ARG A 171 10.07 -20.91 -13.63
CA ARG A 171 8.90 -21.69 -14.04
C ARG A 171 8.33 -22.53 -12.89
N GLU A 172 9.19 -23.01 -12.01
CA GLU A 172 8.80 -23.79 -10.82
C GLU A 172 8.00 -22.96 -9.83
N ASP A 173 8.27 -21.65 -9.77
CA ASP A 173 7.63 -20.70 -8.87
C ASP A 173 6.41 -20.01 -9.49
N ILE A 174 5.94 -20.42 -10.69
CA ILE A 174 4.86 -19.72 -11.40
C ILE A 174 3.57 -19.63 -10.57
N GLY A 175 3.31 -20.57 -9.67
CA GLY A 175 2.19 -20.52 -8.74
C GLY A 175 2.24 -19.32 -7.78
N LYS A 176 3.45 -18.79 -7.51
CA LYS A 176 3.64 -17.58 -6.69
C LYS A 176 3.16 -16.29 -7.34
N ALA A 177 2.92 -16.30 -8.66
CA ALA A 177 2.29 -15.16 -9.32
C ALA A 177 0.88 -14.85 -8.76
N LEU A 178 0.16 -15.88 -8.31
CA LEU A 178 -1.11 -15.70 -7.60
C LEU A 178 -0.88 -14.92 -6.29
N ASP A 179 0.14 -15.30 -5.51
CA ASP A 179 0.47 -14.65 -4.23
C ASP A 179 0.97 -13.22 -4.45
N GLU A 180 1.79 -12.98 -5.46
CA GLU A 180 2.28 -11.65 -5.85
C GLU A 180 1.13 -10.70 -6.16
N SER A 181 0.08 -11.16 -6.85
CA SER A 181 -1.04 -10.32 -7.29
C SER A 181 -1.78 -9.62 -6.14
N PHE A 182 -1.71 -10.15 -4.91
CA PHE A 182 -2.33 -9.54 -3.73
C PHE A 182 -1.33 -9.21 -2.60
N GLY A 183 -0.02 -9.16 -2.92
CA GLY A 183 1.03 -8.65 -2.03
C GLY A 183 1.52 -9.65 -0.98
N GLN A 184 1.44 -10.95 -1.27
CA GLN A 184 1.88 -12.03 -0.38
C GLN A 184 3.21 -12.67 -0.81
N TYR A 185 4.01 -11.98 -1.64
CA TYR A 185 5.24 -12.54 -2.18
C TYR A 185 6.44 -11.60 -2.10
N ASP A 186 6.43 -10.47 -2.84
CA ASP A 186 7.47 -9.45 -2.71
C ASP A 186 7.31 -8.65 -1.41
N THR A 187 8.40 -8.04 -0.92
CA THR A 187 8.39 -7.23 0.30
C THR A 187 8.68 -5.77 0.01
N PHE A 188 8.12 -4.86 0.81
CA PHE A 188 8.24 -3.41 0.63
C PHE A 188 8.51 -2.72 1.95
N THR A 189 9.19 -1.56 1.89
CA THR A 189 9.43 -0.70 3.06
C THR A 189 8.22 0.21 3.33
N THR A 190 8.11 0.70 4.56
CA THR A 190 7.05 1.66 4.94
C THR A 190 7.20 2.97 4.15
N MET A 191 8.43 3.40 3.83
CA MET A 191 8.68 4.58 3.00
C MET A 191 8.20 4.40 1.56
N GLN A 192 8.39 3.20 0.98
CA GLN A 192 7.81 2.88 -0.34
C GLN A 192 6.28 2.95 -0.31
N LEU A 193 5.64 2.44 0.74
CA LEU A 193 4.19 2.56 0.91
C LEU A 193 3.74 4.03 1.07
N ALA A 194 4.54 4.88 1.73
CA ALA A 194 4.24 6.30 1.89
C ALA A 194 4.35 7.04 0.54
N GLN A 195 5.41 6.78 -0.24
CA GLN A 195 5.52 7.31 -1.60
C GLN A 195 4.36 6.84 -2.48
N TYR A 196 3.97 5.58 -2.35
CA TYR A 196 2.82 5.02 -3.04
C TYR A 196 1.51 5.73 -2.65
N ALA A 197 1.24 5.88 -1.35
CA ALA A 197 0.07 6.61 -0.87
C ALA A 197 0.03 8.05 -1.41
N ALA A 198 1.18 8.74 -1.38
CA ALA A 198 1.33 10.08 -1.93
C ALA A 198 1.08 10.12 -3.45
N THR A 199 1.58 9.13 -4.19
CA THR A 199 1.38 9.02 -5.65
C THR A 199 -0.09 8.82 -6.01
N VAL A 200 -0.83 8.01 -5.23
CA VAL A 200 -2.27 7.86 -5.42
C VAL A 200 -3.00 9.16 -5.09
N ALA A 201 -2.65 9.80 -3.98
CA ALA A 201 -3.30 11.01 -3.47
C ALA A 201 -3.16 12.23 -4.39
N ASN A 202 -2.03 12.38 -5.08
CA ASN A 202 -1.74 13.54 -5.92
C ASN A 202 -2.10 13.37 -7.40
N GLY A 203 -2.82 12.30 -7.73
CA GLY A 203 -3.27 12.06 -9.11
C GLY A 203 -2.28 11.29 -9.99
N GLY A 204 -1.26 10.66 -9.39
CA GLY A 204 -0.35 9.76 -10.09
C GLY A 204 1.06 10.29 -10.36
N TYR A 205 1.46 11.38 -9.72
CA TYR A 205 2.83 11.89 -9.79
C TYR A 205 3.68 11.28 -8.68
N ARG A 206 4.68 10.47 -9.03
CA ARG A 206 5.61 9.90 -8.06
C ARG A 206 6.65 10.94 -7.65
N VAL A 207 6.40 11.61 -6.52
CA VAL A 207 7.31 12.62 -5.96
C VAL A 207 8.40 11.95 -5.13
N ARG A 208 9.61 12.55 -5.11
CA ARG A 208 10.70 12.13 -4.25
C ARG A 208 10.42 12.51 -2.80
N PRO A 209 10.38 11.54 -1.86
CA PRO A 209 10.32 11.87 -0.43
C PRO A 209 11.59 12.60 0.01
N HIS A 210 11.46 13.54 0.95
CA HIS A 210 12.60 14.23 1.55
C HIS A 210 12.30 14.67 2.98
N ILE A 211 13.30 14.60 3.86
CA ILE A 211 13.25 15.09 5.25
C ILE A 211 13.71 16.56 5.30
N VAL A 212 14.72 16.91 4.49
CA VAL A 212 15.26 18.27 4.46
C VAL A 212 14.34 19.16 3.65
N ALA A 213 13.68 20.13 4.29
CA ALA A 213 12.83 21.12 3.62
C ALA A 213 13.64 22.32 3.11
N SER A 214 14.63 22.79 3.89
CA SER A 214 15.50 23.89 3.51
C SER A 214 16.83 23.84 4.25
N ILE A 215 17.83 24.49 3.67
CA ILE A 215 19.16 24.70 4.28
C ILE A 215 19.33 26.21 4.48
N GLU A 216 19.58 26.63 5.71
CA GLU A 216 19.79 28.03 6.06
C GLU A 216 21.25 28.27 6.40
N GLN A 217 21.82 29.36 5.84
CA GLN A 217 23.06 29.93 6.30
C GLN A 217 22.75 31.13 7.17
N ARG A 218 23.29 31.19 8.39
CA ARG A 218 23.08 32.26 9.34
C ARG A 218 24.36 33.08 9.54
N ASP A 219 24.22 34.39 9.84
CA ASP A 219 25.33 35.26 10.20
C ASP A 219 25.71 35.12 11.70
N GLU A 220 26.75 35.85 12.14
CA GLU A 220 27.21 35.82 13.53
C GLU A 220 26.17 36.30 14.54
N ALA A 221 25.17 37.06 14.09
CA ALA A 221 24.05 37.53 14.91
C ALA A 221 22.84 36.56 14.82
N ASN A 222 23.03 35.30 14.31
CA ASN A 222 22.03 34.26 14.13
C ASN A 222 20.85 34.63 13.18
N ARG A 223 21.05 35.63 12.30
CA ARG A 223 20.05 36.02 11.29
C ARG A 223 20.24 35.21 10.03
N VAL A 224 19.13 34.77 9.39
CA VAL A 224 19.17 34.07 8.11
C VAL A 224 19.76 34.96 7.03
N LYS A 225 20.92 34.58 6.48
CA LYS A 225 21.63 35.25 5.39
C LYS A 225 21.19 34.72 4.04
N THR A 226 21.09 33.39 3.93
CA THR A 226 20.60 32.70 2.74
C THR A 226 19.78 31.50 3.17
N GLN A 227 18.76 31.20 2.37
CA GLN A 227 17.96 29.99 2.53
C GLN A 227 17.80 29.32 1.15
N THR A 228 18.11 28.05 1.10
CA THR A 228 17.88 27.21 -0.10
C THR A 228 16.80 26.19 0.24
N THR A 229 15.65 26.30 -0.42
CA THR A 229 14.56 25.34 -0.27
C THR A 229 14.80 24.11 -1.17
N VAL A 230 14.53 22.92 -0.66
CA VAL A 230 14.58 21.69 -1.45
C VAL A 230 13.37 21.68 -2.41
N PRO A 231 13.59 21.65 -3.73
CA PRO A 231 12.50 21.68 -4.68
C PRO A 231 11.75 20.32 -4.72
N THR A 232 10.47 20.39 -5.05
CA THR A 232 9.70 19.17 -5.39
C THR A 232 10.29 18.50 -6.62
N GLU A 233 10.60 17.21 -6.52
CA GLU A 233 11.11 16.41 -7.63
C GLU A 233 10.12 15.30 -8.00
N VAL A 234 9.65 15.30 -9.25
CA VAL A 234 8.79 14.25 -9.80
C VAL A 234 9.66 13.19 -10.46
N LEU A 235 9.68 11.99 -9.92
CA LEU A 235 10.48 10.86 -10.39
C LEU A 235 9.80 10.09 -11.53
N GLY A 236 8.51 10.29 -11.73
CA GLY A 236 7.73 9.63 -12.77
C GLY A 236 6.24 9.82 -12.59
N THR A 237 5.47 9.24 -13.49
CA THR A 237 4.00 9.26 -13.46
C THR A 237 3.41 7.87 -13.62
N VAL A 238 2.25 7.65 -13.04
CA VAL A 238 1.50 6.39 -13.19
C VAL A 238 1.01 6.23 -14.63
N GLY A 239 0.45 7.28 -15.21
CA GLY A 239 -0.02 7.29 -16.58
C GLY A 239 -1.45 6.77 -16.78
N TRP A 240 -2.24 6.69 -15.71
CA TRP A 240 -3.67 6.36 -15.77
C TRP A 240 -4.51 7.53 -16.34
N THR A 241 -5.69 7.23 -16.84
CA THR A 241 -6.70 8.22 -17.20
C THR A 241 -7.43 8.72 -15.96
N GLU A 242 -8.17 9.84 -16.10
CA GLU A 242 -9.00 10.34 -15.00
C GLU A 242 -10.10 9.33 -14.59
N ALA A 243 -10.70 8.65 -15.55
CA ALA A 243 -11.73 7.65 -15.28
C ALA A 243 -11.16 6.46 -14.48
N GLU A 244 -9.99 5.95 -14.84
CA GLU A 244 -9.30 4.87 -14.12
C GLU A 244 -8.90 5.30 -12.70
N ARG A 245 -8.31 6.50 -12.57
CA ARG A 245 -8.00 7.07 -11.25
C ARG A 245 -9.23 7.17 -10.36
N ASN A 246 -10.35 7.68 -10.91
CA ASN A 246 -11.59 7.87 -10.15
C ASN A 246 -12.16 6.53 -9.65
N LEU A 247 -12.03 5.43 -10.41
CA LEU A 247 -12.39 4.09 -9.95
C LEU A 247 -11.53 3.64 -8.76
N ILE A 248 -10.20 3.89 -8.83
CA ILE A 248 -9.29 3.56 -7.72
C ILE A 248 -9.64 4.40 -6.47
N TRP A 249 -9.84 5.71 -6.63
CA TRP A 249 -10.19 6.60 -5.52
C TRP A 249 -11.52 6.22 -4.89
N LYS A 250 -12.56 5.97 -5.70
CA LYS A 250 -13.87 5.51 -5.24
C LYS A 250 -13.76 4.21 -4.45
N GLY A 251 -13.01 3.22 -4.95
CA GLY A 251 -12.80 1.98 -4.22
C GLY A 251 -12.11 2.20 -2.86
N MET A 252 -11.11 3.10 -2.79
CA MET A 252 -10.44 3.46 -1.53
C MET A 252 -11.32 4.27 -0.59
N GLU A 253 -12.23 5.11 -1.11
CA GLU A 253 -13.28 5.78 -0.33
C GLU A 253 -14.21 4.75 0.28
N GLU A 254 -14.71 3.82 -0.52
CA GLU A 254 -15.66 2.79 -0.11
C GLU A 254 -15.06 1.80 0.92
N VAL A 255 -13.76 1.58 0.93
CA VAL A 255 -13.06 0.83 2.00
C VAL A 255 -13.40 1.40 3.37
N VAL A 256 -13.51 2.72 3.50
CA VAL A 256 -13.75 3.43 4.77
C VAL A 256 -15.21 3.77 4.99
N HIS A 257 -15.88 4.28 3.95
CA HIS A 257 -17.18 4.96 4.09
C HIS A 257 -18.38 4.15 3.62
N SER A 258 -18.17 2.99 2.98
CA SER A 258 -19.27 2.14 2.55
C SER A 258 -20.06 1.59 3.75
N SER A 259 -21.38 1.49 3.59
CA SER A 259 -22.27 0.80 4.52
C SER A 259 -22.27 -0.73 4.33
N SER A 260 -21.54 -1.25 3.35
CA SER A 260 -21.40 -2.68 3.11
C SER A 260 -20.72 -3.37 4.30
N GLY A 261 -21.28 -4.50 4.74
CA GLY A 261 -20.64 -5.36 5.75
C GLY A 261 -19.30 -5.96 5.30
N TYR A 262 -18.93 -5.81 4.03
CA TYR A 262 -17.67 -6.27 3.46
C TYR A 262 -16.59 -5.19 3.34
N ALA A 263 -16.89 -3.93 3.68
CA ALA A 263 -15.90 -2.86 3.68
C ALA A 263 -14.87 -3.07 4.81
N THR A 264 -13.57 -2.95 4.48
CA THR A 264 -12.49 -3.43 5.36
C THR A 264 -11.87 -2.38 6.26
N GLY A 265 -12.23 -1.09 6.11
CA GLY A 265 -11.62 0.05 6.82
C GLY A 265 -12.61 0.89 7.64
N THR A 266 -13.80 0.39 7.94
CA THR A 266 -14.91 1.16 8.51
C THR A 266 -14.68 1.70 9.92
N ARG A 267 -13.68 1.22 10.65
CA ARG A 267 -13.28 1.80 11.95
C ARG A 267 -12.83 3.25 11.80
N MET A 268 -12.30 3.63 10.62
CA MET A 268 -11.78 4.97 10.33
C MET A 268 -12.86 5.94 9.82
N LYS A 269 -14.11 5.52 9.69
CA LYS A 269 -15.20 6.32 9.07
C LYS A 269 -15.49 7.67 9.73
N ASN A 270 -15.10 7.82 10.99
CA ASN A 270 -15.33 9.05 11.77
C ASN A 270 -14.11 10.01 11.74
N VAL A 271 -13.00 9.62 11.10
CA VAL A 271 -11.84 10.51 10.93
C VAL A 271 -12.27 11.72 10.09
N GLN A 272 -11.90 12.92 10.55
CA GLN A 272 -12.21 14.18 9.87
C GLN A 272 -10.94 14.97 9.57
N PRO A 273 -10.82 15.52 8.34
CA PRO A 273 -11.63 15.26 7.15
C PRO A 273 -11.63 13.80 6.74
N GLY A 274 -12.67 13.36 6.00
CA GLY A 274 -12.80 11.97 5.56
C GLY A 274 -11.57 11.49 4.77
N ILE A 275 -11.13 10.28 5.06
CA ILE A 275 -9.95 9.67 4.45
C ILE A 275 -10.33 8.57 3.45
N TYR A 276 -9.51 8.40 2.43
CA TYR A 276 -9.51 7.25 1.52
C TYR A 276 -8.38 6.30 1.92
N ALA A 277 -8.63 5.01 1.93
CA ALA A 277 -7.66 4.05 2.44
C ALA A 277 -7.68 2.70 1.71
N LYS A 278 -6.59 1.95 1.87
CA LYS A 278 -6.55 0.51 1.60
C LYS A 278 -5.88 -0.21 2.76
N THR A 279 -6.58 -1.16 3.34
CA THR A 279 -6.06 -2.05 4.38
C THR A 279 -5.34 -3.24 3.76
N GLY A 280 -4.34 -3.76 4.46
CA GLY A 280 -3.63 -4.97 4.10
C GLY A 280 -3.43 -5.88 5.30
N THR A 281 -3.57 -7.18 5.04
CA THR A 281 -3.24 -8.26 5.95
C THR A 281 -2.46 -9.29 5.15
N ALA A 282 -1.22 -9.56 5.54
CA ALA A 282 -0.39 -10.58 4.91
C ALA A 282 -0.07 -11.68 5.93
N GLU A 283 -0.26 -12.93 5.53
CA GLU A 283 0.08 -14.08 6.37
C GLU A 283 1.60 -14.21 6.50
N THR A 284 2.08 -14.37 7.73
CA THR A 284 3.49 -14.52 8.04
C THR A 284 3.69 -15.59 9.12
N THR A 285 4.94 -15.93 9.39
CA THR A 285 5.31 -16.83 10.49
C THR A 285 6.44 -16.20 11.28
N THR A 286 6.26 -16.07 12.58
CA THR A 286 7.25 -15.54 13.51
C THR A 286 7.54 -16.57 14.59
N ASN A 287 8.80 -17.04 14.68
CA ASN A 287 9.21 -18.07 15.62
C ASN A 287 8.34 -19.34 15.57
N GLY A 288 7.94 -19.77 14.37
CA GLY A 288 7.10 -20.95 14.17
C GLY A 288 5.60 -20.76 14.47
N VAL A 289 5.19 -19.55 14.86
CA VAL A 289 3.79 -19.20 15.10
C VAL A 289 3.22 -18.43 13.93
N SER A 290 1.99 -18.79 13.51
CA SER A 290 1.26 -18.03 12.48
C SER A 290 0.95 -16.61 12.96
N THR A 291 1.33 -15.62 12.19
CA THR A 291 1.14 -14.20 12.46
C THR A 291 0.72 -13.48 11.17
N TYR A 292 0.46 -12.19 11.27
CA TYR A 292 0.12 -11.35 10.14
C TYR A 292 0.96 -10.08 10.12
N THR A 293 1.24 -9.54 8.94
CA THR A 293 1.59 -8.13 8.79
C THR A 293 0.31 -7.33 8.58
N SER A 294 0.01 -6.40 9.48
CA SER A 294 -1.09 -5.45 9.36
C SER A 294 -0.57 -4.17 8.72
N SER A 295 -1.07 -3.79 7.55
CA SER A 295 -0.60 -2.64 6.78
C SER A 295 -1.73 -1.71 6.37
N LEU A 296 -1.40 -0.46 6.08
CA LEU A 296 -2.35 0.55 5.63
C LEU A 296 -1.64 1.57 4.74
N ILE A 297 -2.32 1.98 3.69
CA ILE A 297 -2.09 3.27 3.03
C ILE A 297 -3.37 4.08 3.09
N SER A 298 -3.25 5.39 3.30
CA SER A 298 -4.39 6.30 3.34
C SER A 298 -3.99 7.72 3.01
N PHE A 299 -4.97 8.52 2.62
CA PHE A 299 -4.79 9.95 2.36
C PHE A 299 -6.12 10.70 2.53
N VAL A 300 -6.04 12.00 2.71
CA VAL A 300 -7.20 12.90 2.63
C VAL A 300 -7.25 13.47 1.22
N PRO A 301 -8.37 13.30 0.48
CA PRO A 301 -8.49 13.82 -0.88
C PRO A 301 -8.24 15.33 -0.94
N ASN A 302 -7.48 15.78 -1.95
CA ASN A 302 -7.15 17.19 -2.21
C ASN A 302 -6.40 17.89 -1.06
N SER A 303 -5.85 17.15 -0.11
CA SER A 303 -5.12 17.63 1.06
C SER A 303 -3.60 17.43 0.88
N ASP A 304 -2.86 17.85 1.90
CA ASP A 304 -1.40 17.78 1.96
C ASP A 304 -0.90 16.61 2.82
N VAL A 305 -1.76 15.62 3.10
CA VAL A 305 -1.41 14.48 3.96
C VAL A 305 -1.74 13.13 3.36
N ALA A 306 -0.74 12.25 3.37
CA ALA A 306 -0.87 10.82 3.14
C ALA A 306 -0.09 10.05 4.22
N VAL A 307 -0.56 8.84 4.54
CA VAL A 307 -0.05 8.02 5.64
C VAL A 307 0.17 6.60 5.17
N ALA A 308 1.29 6.02 5.58
CA ALA A 308 1.55 4.59 5.46
C ALA A 308 1.90 3.99 6.82
N ILE A 309 1.40 2.80 7.09
CA ILE A 309 1.61 2.06 8.33
C ILE A 309 1.92 0.60 8.02
N VAL A 310 2.90 0.03 8.72
CA VAL A 310 3.22 -1.40 8.70
C VAL A 310 3.45 -1.88 10.12
N VAL A 311 2.72 -2.91 10.53
CA VAL A 311 2.86 -3.56 11.83
C VAL A 311 3.06 -5.05 11.60
N PRO A 312 4.30 -5.55 11.59
CA PRO A 312 4.59 -6.97 11.38
C PRO A 312 4.28 -7.82 12.61
N SER A 313 4.06 -9.11 12.37
CA SER A 313 3.93 -10.15 13.42
C SER A 313 2.81 -9.91 14.42
N VAL A 314 1.66 -9.40 13.94
CA VAL A 314 0.44 -9.31 14.78
C VAL A 314 -0.29 -10.64 14.83
N TYR A 315 -1.01 -10.90 15.92
CA TYR A 315 -1.95 -12.02 16.01
C TYR A 315 -3.30 -11.62 15.38
N GLU A 316 -4.12 -12.58 15.03
CA GLU A 316 -5.43 -12.37 14.40
C GLU A 316 -6.33 -11.41 15.19
N SER A 317 -6.27 -11.46 16.53
CA SER A 317 -7.01 -10.55 17.41
C SER A 317 -6.65 -9.06 17.26
N ASP A 318 -5.46 -8.78 16.73
CA ASP A 318 -4.91 -7.43 16.58
C ASP A 318 -4.90 -6.94 15.12
N GLU A 319 -5.57 -7.65 14.22
CA GLU A 319 -5.54 -7.38 12.76
C GLU A 319 -5.90 -5.94 12.35
N ASN A 320 -6.67 -5.22 13.17
CA ASN A 320 -7.09 -3.84 12.91
C ASN A 320 -6.19 -2.78 13.58
N VAL A 321 -5.04 -3.14 14.11
CA VAL A 321 -4.12 -2.20 14.78
C VAL A 321 -3.67 -1.06 13.85
N ASN A 322 -3.51 -1.32 12.56
CA ASN A 322 -3.20 -0.34 11.53
C ASN A 322 -4.23 0.80 11.47
N GLN A 323 -5.53 0.47 11.60
CA GLN A 323 -6.62 1.46 11.59
C GLN A 323 -6.61 2.30 12.87
N GLN A 324 -6.33 1.69 14.03
CA GLN A 324 -6.22 2.43 15.30
C GLN A 324 -5.07 3.43 15.28
N ILE A 325 -3.91 3.03 14.75
CA ILE A 325 -2.75 3.92 14.59
C ILE A 325 -3.09 5.05 13.61
N ALA A 326 -3.76 4.75 12.49
CA ALA A 326 -4.15 5.77 11.51
C ALA A 326 -5.05 6.85 12.11
N ILE A 327 -6.06 6.45 12.90
CA ILE A 327 -6.97 7.38 13.58
C ILE A 327 -6.17 8.36 14.44
N GLN A 328 -5.26 7.84 15.28
CA GLN A 328 -4.43 8.67 16.17
C GLN A 328 -3.50 9.61 15.39
N ILE A 329 -2.91 9.15 14.27
CA ILE A 329 -2.05 9.98 13.42
C ILE A 329 -2.85 11.14 12.82
N TYR A 330 -4.05 10.89 12.27
CA TYR A 330 -4.87 11.96 11.69
C TYR A 330 -5.38 12.94 12.73
N GLU A 331 -5.81 12.46 13.90
CA GLU A 331 -6.22 13.33 15.02
C GLU A 331 -5.06 14.24 15.47
N ALA A 332 -3.85 13.71 15.63
CA ALA A 332 -2.68 14.49 15.99
C ALA A 332 -2.30 15.50 14.89
N PHE A 333 -2.25 15.06 13.63
CA PHE A 333 -1.90 15.92 12.49
C PHE A 333 -2.83 17.12 12.38
N TRP A 334 -4.16 16.91 12.45
CA TRP A 334 -5.12 18.01 12.32
C TRP A 334 -5.13 18.95 13.52
N LYS A 335 -4.86 18.43 14.73
CA LYS A 335 -4.66 19.29 15.91
C LYS A 335 -3.47 20.21 15.72
N ASP A 336 -2.33 19.70 15.28
CA ASP A 336 -1.11 20.50 15.05
C ASP A 336 -1.33 21.55 13.94
N VAL A 337 -2.06 21.19 12.86
CA VAL A 337 -2.42 22.15 11.79
C VAL A 337 -3.35 23.25 12.31
N GLN A 338 -4.32 22.93 13.15
CA GLN A 338 -5.21 23.92 13.77
C GLN A 338 -4.45 24.86 14.71
N ASP A 339 -3.57 24.30 15.55
CA ASP A 339 -2.77 25.08 16.52
C ASP A 339 -1.77 26.00 15.78
N SER A 340 -1.14 25.55 14.70
CA SER A 340 -0.24 26.37 13.88
C SER A 340 -0.99 27.47 13.10
N GLY A 341 -2.21 27.20 12.63
CA GLY A 341 -3.08 28.16 11.94
C GLY A 341 -3.61 29.27 12.88
N SER A 342 -3.69 29.01 14.18
CA SER A 342 -4.06 30.02 15.18
C SER A 342 -2.92 30.96 15.54
N ALA A 343 -1.67 30.55 15.32
CA ALA A 343 -0.49 31.36 15.60
C ALA A 343 -0.17 32.38 14.48
N THR A 344 -0.88 32.31 13.34
CA THR A 344 -0.68 33.21 12.17
C THR A 344 -1.81 34.23 11.98
N LYS A 345 -2.66 34.45 13.01
CA LYS A 345 -3.67 35.53 13.01
C LYS A 345 -3.27 36.68 13.88
#